data_b1ad9ab3b7c244c846d4198fb77cc0e2
#
_entry.id   b1ad9ab3b7c244c846d4198fb77cc0e2
#
_cell.length_a   1.000
_cell.length_b   1.000
_cell.length_c   1.000
_cell.angle_alpha   90.00
_cell.angle_beta   90.00
_cell.angle_gamma   90.00
#
_symmetry.space_group_name_H-M   'P 1'
#
loop_
_entity.id
_entity.type
_entity.pdbx_description
1 polymer ?
#
loop_
_entity_poly.entity_id
_entity_poly.type
_entity_poly.pdbx_seq_one_letter_code
_entity_poly.pdbx_strand_id
1 'polypeptide(L)'
;DHAPYSIFNIIARAEWDTLLFFYGVLMCVGGLATLGFLELASTRMYGELGPTWANILLGTLSAIVDNIPIMYAVLQMNPTMDHGQWLLITLTAGVGGSMLSVGSAAGVALMGASKGGYTFFSHLRWTWAIALGYVLSILMHLWWNAEHFSNGVWR
;
A
#
# COMPACT_ATOMS: atom_id res chain seq x y z
N ASP A 1 15.31 -24.71 35.14
CA ASP A 1 16.26 -24.40 34.05
C ASP A 1 15.48 -24.10 32.78
N HIS A 2 15.09 -22.85 32.63
CA HIS A 2 14.43 -22.40 31.39
C HIS A 2 15.53 -22.01 30.41
N ALA A 3 15.76 -22.85 29.40
CA ALA A 3 16.66 -22.47 28.29
C ALA A 3 16.17 -21.12 27.70
N PRO A 4 16.98 -20.06 27.75
CA PRO A 4 16.57 -18.71 27.36
C PRO A 4 16.21 -18.61 25.86
N TYR A 5 16.46 -19.65 25.08
CA TYR A 5 16.27 -19.73 23.63
C TYR A 5 15.34 -20.86 23.18
N SER A 6 14.27 -21.12 23.94
CA SER A 6 13.25 -22.09 23.47
C SER A 6 12.53 -21.52 22.26
N ILE A 7 12.58 -22.22 21.12
CA ILE A 7 11.90 -21.87 19.87
C ILE A 7 10.39 -21.71 20.09
N PHE A 8 9.80 -22.52 20.98
CA PHE A 8 8.38 -22.44 21.32
C PHE A 8 8.01 -21.12 22.02
N ASN A 9 8.89 -20.57 22.85
CA ASN A 9 8.68 -19.28 23.49
C ASN A 9 8.76 -18.13 22.48
N ILE A 10 9.58 -18.26 21.44
CA ILE A 10 9.70 -17.28 20.36
C ILE A 10 8.44 -17.33 19.50
N ILE A 11 7.99 -18.52 19.11
CA ILE A 11 6.77 -18.73 18.33
C ILE A 11 5.53 -18.22 19.10
N ALA A 12 5.44 -18.47 20.40
CA ALA A 12 4.33 -18.00 21.23
C ALA A 12 4.25 -16.48 21.35
N ARG A 13 5.36 -15.75 21.12
CA ARG A 13 5.43 -14.28 21.13
C ARG A 13 5.27 -13.65 19.74
N ALA A 14 5.09 -14.46 18.69
CA ALA A 14 4.84 -13.93 17.34
C ALA A 14 3.48 -13.20 17.31
N GLU A 15 3.39 -12.18 16.48
CA GLU A 15 2.19 -11.37 16.23
C GLU A 15 1.17 -12.18 15.38
N TRP A 16 0.59 -13.24 15.99
CA TRP A 16 -0.32 -14.14 15.29
C TRP A 16 -1.55 -13.45 14.73
N ASP A 17 -2.08 -12.45 15.43
CA ASP A 17 -3.24 -11.68 14.99
C ASP A 17 -2.93 -10.95 13.68
N THR A 18 -1.76 -10.32 13.59
CA THR A 18 -1.27 -9.65 12.39
C THR A 18 -1.05 -10.63 11.24
N LEU A 19 -0.42 -11.79 11.51
CA LEU A 19 -0.18 -12.82 10.49
C LEU A 19 -1.49 -13.39 9.96
N LEU A 20 -2.45 -13.71 10.82
CA LEU A 20 -3.75 -14.24 10.43
C LEU A 20 -4.59 -13.19 9.68
N PHE A 21 -4.51 -11.92 10.07
CA PHE A 21 -5.13 -10.82 9.34
C PHE A 21 -4.62 -10.75 7.90
N PHE A 22 -3.30 -10.69 7.69
CA PHE A 22 -2.74 -10.66 6.34
C PHE A 22 -3.06 -11.94 5.55
N TYR A 23 -2.98 -13.10 6.18
CA TYR A 23 -3.38 -14.35 5.53
C TYR A 23 -4.83 -14.29 5.03
N GLY A 24 -5.76 -13.84 5.86
CA GLY A 24 -7.16 -13.69 5.48
C GLY A 24 -7.37 -12.71 4.34
N VAL A 25 -6.70 -11.56 4.38
CA VAL A 25 -6.76 -10.55 3.32
C VAL A 25 -6.22 -11.09 2.00
N LEU A 26 -5.05 -11.74 2.01
CA LEU A 26 -4.46 -12.32 0.80
C LEU A 26 -5.34 -13.42 0.21
N MET A 27 -5.97 -14.23 1.05
CA MET A 27 -6.94 -15.24 0.60
C MET A 27 -8.18 -14.61 -0.04
N CYS A 28 -8.74 -13.54 0.54
CA CYS A 28 -9.87 -12.83 -0.02
C CYS A 28 -9.52 -12.20 -1.38
N VAL A 29 -8.38 -11.51 -1.48
CA VAL A 29 -7.92 -10.91 -2.75
C VAL A 29 -7.67 -11.99 -3.80
N GLY A 30 -7.03 -13.11 -3.44
CA GLY A 30 -6.83 -14.26 -4.32
C GLY A 30 -8.16 -14.86 -4.79
N GLY A 31 -9.15 -14.97 -3.91
CA GLY A 31 -10.51 -15.39 -4.26
C GLY A 31 -11.19 -14.45 -5.26
N LEU A 32 -11.08 -13.13 -5.05
CA LEU A 32 -11.60 -12.13 -6.00
C LEU A 32 -10.89 -12.20 -7.36
N ALA A 33 -9.60 -12.49 -7.38
CA ALA A 33 -8.85 -12.72 -8.62
C ALA A 33 -9.40 -13.93 -9.38
N THR A 34 -9.59 -15.07 -8.68
CA THR A 34 -10.11 -16.30 -9.27
C THR A 34 -11.53 -16.14 -9.82
N LEU A 35 -12.35 -15.30 -9.17
CA LEU A 35 -13.71 -14.98 -9.63
C LEU A 35 -13.76 -13.96 -10.77
N GLY A 36 -12.61 -13.42 -11.21
CA GLY A 36 -12.53 -12.45 -12.32
C GLY A 36 -12.84 -11.00 -11.92
N PHE A 37 -13.13 -10.71 -10.65
CA PHE A 37 -13.42 -9.34 -10.20
C PHE A 37 -12.22 -8.41 -10.33
N LEU A 38 -11.00 -8.92 -10.13
CA LEU A 38 -9.79 -8.09 -10.27
C LEU A 38 -9.47 -7.80 -11.74
N GLU A 39 -9.79 -8.71 -12.68
CA GLU A 39 -9.66 -8.45 -14.10
C GLU A 39 -10.64 -7.36 -14.56
N LEU A 40 -11.88 -7.42 -14.08
CA LEU A 40 -12.88 -6.38 -14.34
C LEU A 40 -12.43 -5.02 -13.77
N ALA A 41 -11.92 -5.00 -12.54
CA ALA A 41 -11.39 -3.79 -11.91
C ALA A 41 -10.18 -3.23 -12.68
N SER A 42 -9.27 -4.12 -13.12
CA SER A 42 -8.10 -3.75 -13.92
C SER A 42 -8.52 -3.09 -15.24
N THR A 43 -9.43 -3.71 -15.97
CA THR A 43 -9.93 -3.18 -17.25
C THR A 43 -10.56 -1.80 -17.09
N ARG A 44 -11.35 -1.59 -16.02
CA ARG A 44 -11.97 -0.29 -15.75
C ARG A 44 -10.97 0.76 -15.31
N MET A 45 -10.10 0.43 -14.36
CA MET A 45 -9.15 1.40 -13.79
C MET A 45 -8.02 1.72 -14.77
N TYR A 46 -7.35 0.71 -15.28
CA TYR A 46 -6.19 0.92 -16.15
C TYR A 46 -6.59 1.17 -17.61
N GLY A 47 -7.71 0.64 -18.07
CA GLY A 47 -8.20 0.84 -19.43
C GLY A 47 -8.88 2.18 -19.66
N GLU A 48 -9.68 2.66 -18.69
CA GLU A 48 -10.44 3.92 -18.84
C GLU A 48 -9.69 5.14 -18.30
N LEU A 49 -9.02 5.01 -17.12
CA LEU A 49 -8.33 6.13 -16.49
C LEU A 49 -6.86 6.26 -16.93
N GLY A 50 -6.30 5.17 -17.46
CA GLY A 50 -4.88 5.06 -17.75
C GLY A 50 -4.02 4.74 -16.52
N PRO A 51 -2.79 4.19 -16.73
CA PRO A 51 -1.96 3.68 -15.65
C PRO A 51 -1.56 4.72 -14.61
N THR A 52 -1.24 5.94 -15.02
CA THR A 52 -0.80 7.02 -14.12
C THR A 52 -1.88 7.38 -13.11
N TRP A 53 -3.09 7.65 -13.59
CA TRP A 53 -4.21 8.02 -12.70
C TRP A 53 -4.67 6.83 -11.85
N ALA A 54 -4.71 5.63 -12.41
CA ALA A 54 -5.03 4.42 -11.65
C ALA A 54 -4.06 4.23 -10.48
N ASN A 55 -2.75 4.35 -10.72
CA ASN A 55 -1.71 4.23 -9.70
C ASN A 55 -1.80 5.32 -8.63
N ILE A 56 -2.08 6.56 -9.00
CA ILE A 56 -2.27 7.67 -8.05
C ILE A 56 -3.51 7.42 -7.16
N LEU A 57 -4.63 7.00 -7.76
CA LEU A 57 -5.86 6.72 -7.02
C LEU A 57 -5.71 5.52 -6.07
N LEU A 58 -5.07 4.43 -6.53
CA LEU A 58 -4.78 3.27 -5.68
C LEU A 58 -3.84 3.64 -4.53
N GLY A 59 -2.83 4.46 -4.80
CA GLY A 59 -1.96 5.00 -3.76
C GLY A 59 -2.73 5.88 -2.74
N THR A 60 -3.67 6.70 -3.20
CA THR A 60 -4.54 7.48 -2.30
C THR A 60 -5.45 6.57 -1.48
N LEU A 61 -5.99 5.50 -2.08
CA LEU A 61 -6.78 4.49 -1.39
C LEU A 61 -5.99 3.78 -0.29
N SER A 62 -4.66 3.64 -0.47
CA SER A 62 -3.74 3.10 0.53
C SER A 62 -3.72 3.91 1.85
N ALA A 63 -4.21 5.14 1.86
CA ALA A 63 -4.38 5.90 3.10
C ALA A 63 -5.40 5.25 4.06
N ILE A 64 -6.36 4.51 3.52
CA ILE A 64 -7.45 3.89 4.28
C ILE A 64 -7.25 2.38 4.38
N VAL A 65 -6.82 1.75 3.29
CA VAL A 65 -6.55 0.31 3.20
C VAL A 65 -5.05 0.12 3.22
N ASP A 66 -4.56 -0.80 4.04
CA ASP A 66 -3.13 -1.10 4.13
C ASP A 66 -2.50 -1.29 2.73
N ASN A 67 -1.27 -0.80 2.56
CA ASN A 67 -0.56 -0.83 1.29
C ASN A 67 -0.28 -2.26 0.78
N ILE A 68 -0.09 -3.24 1.67
CA ILE A 68 0.19 -4.63 1.30
C ILE A 68 -0.98 -5.25 0.51
N PRO A 69 -2.24 -5.20 1.00
CA PRO A 69 -3.41 -5.64 0.24
C PRO A 69 -3.56 -4.96 -1.12
N ILE A 70 -3.32 -3.66 -1.20
CA ILE A 70 -3.43 -2.91 -2.45
C ILE A 70 -2.37 -3.36 -3.46
N MET A 71 -1.11 -3.44 -3.04
CA MET A 71 -0.04 -3.92 -3.90
C MET A 71 -0.28 -5.36 -4.36
N TYR A 72 -0.76 -6.23 -3.47
CA TYR A 72 -1.11 -7.60 -3.83
C TYR A 72 -2.25 -7.65 -4.87
N ALA A 73 -3.28 -6.83 -4.70
CA ALA A 73 -4.37 -6.73 -5.68
C ALA A 73 -3.86 -6.27 -7.05
N VAL A 74 -2.99 -5.26 -7.12
CA VAL A 74 -2.38 -4.78 -8.37
C VAL A 74 -1.54 -5.87 -9.03
N LEU A 75 -0.75 -6.61 -8.24
CA LEU A 75 0.02 -7.75 -8.76
C LEU A 75 -0.88 -8.86 -9.33
N GLN A 76 -2.02 -9.13 -8.70
CA GLN A 76 -3.01 -10.10 -9.20
C GLN A 76 -3.76 -9.58 -10.44
N MET A 77 -4.01 -8.29 -10.54
CA MET A 77 -4.57 -7.64 -11.73
C MET A 77 -3.62 -7.74 -12.93
N ASN A 78 -2.32 -7.79 -12.68
CA ASN A 78 -1.25 -7.86 -13.68
C ASN A 78 -1.47 -6.92 -14.89
N PRO A 79 -1.68 -5.61 -14.67
CA PRO A 79 -1.94 -4.67 -15.75
C PRO A 79 -0.71 -4.52 -16.65
N THR A 80 -0.95 -4.37 -17.96
CA THR A 80 0.12 -4.08 -18.91
C THR A 80 0.56 -2.63 -18.78
N MET A 81 1.66 -2.39 -18.07
CA MET A 81 2.20 -1.06 -17.85
C MET A 81 3.73 -1.05 -17.85
N ASP A 82 4.29 0.13 -18.12
CA ASP A 82 5.72 0.35 -18.20
C ASP A 82 6.42 0.22 -16.83
N HIS A 83 7.74 0.07 -16.85
CA HIS A 83 8.54 0.01 -15.63
C HIS A 83 8.37 1.26 -14.76
N GLY A 84 8.29 2.45 -15.38
CA GLY A 84 8.01 3.70 -14.68
C GLY A 84 6.67 3.68 -13.93
N GLN A 85 5.65 3.04 -14.49
CA GLN A 85 4.34 2.88 -13.85
C GLN A 85 4.37 1.88 -12.68
N TRP A 86 5.17 0.81 -12.77
CA TRP A 86 5.39 -0.11 -11.64
C TRP A 86 6.12 0.57 -10.48
N LEU A 87 7.09 1.41 -10.78
CA LEU A 87 7.76 2.24 -9.77
C LEU A 87 6.78 3.26 -9.16
N LEU A 88 5.91 3.86 -9.97
CA LEU A 88 4.91 4.81 -9.53
C LEU A 88 3.93 4.18 -8.53
N ILE A 89 3.34 3.01 -8.83
CA ILE A 89 2.41 2.36 -7.90
C ILE A 89 3.10 1.98 -6.59
N THR A 90 4.35 1.52 -6.64
CA THR A 90 5.12 1.21 -5.44
C THR A 90 5.32 2.44 -4.57
N LEU A 91 5.69 3.56 -5.19
CA LEU A 91 5.84 4.85 -4.52
C LEU A 91 4.52 5.34 -3.92
N THR A 92 3.46 5.37 -4.74
CA THR A 92 2.16 5.91 -4.33
C THR A 92 1.49 5.06 -3.25
N ALA A 93 1.55 3.73 -3.34
CA ALA A 93 1.03 2.85 -2.30
C ALA A 93 1.81 3.01 -0.98
N GLY A 94 3.14 3.11 -1.04
CA GLY A 94 3.98 3.28 0.15
C GLY A 94 3.76 4.61 0.84
N VAL A 95 3.84 5.73 0.11
CA VAL A 95 3.65 7.07 0.68
C VAL A 95 2.18 7.31 1.01
N GLY A 96 1.25 6.84 0.17
CA GLY A 96 -0.19 6.96 0.39
C GLY A 96 -0.63 6.33 1.71
N GLY A 97 -0.13 5.13 2.03
CA GLY A 97 -0.39 4.45 3.30
C GLY A 97 0.01 5.24 4.54
N SER A 98 0.92 6.21 4.39
CA SER A 98 1.34 7.09 5.47
C SER A 98 0.45 8.33 5.67
N MET A 99 -0.50 8.62 4.76
CA MET A 99 -1.37 9.80 4.87
C MET A 99 -2.26 9.76 6.11
N LEU A 100 -2.78 8.57 6.42
CA LEU A 100 -3.51 8.32 7.66
C LEU A 100 -2.76 7.25 8.46
N SER A 101 -2.75 7.40 9.78
CA SER A 101 -2.05 6.44 10.66
C SER A 101 -2.64 5.02 10.61
N VAL A 102 -3.88 4.88 10.13
CA VAL A 102 -4.57 3.59 9.98
C VAL A 102 -4.26 2.92 8.64
N GLY A 103 -3.74 3.65 7.67
CA GLY A 103 -3.38 3.14 6.34
C GLY A 103 -2.08 2.35 6.29
N SER A 104 -1.43 2.12 7.43
CA SER A 104 -0.26 1.25 7.52
C SER A 104 -0.20 0.51 8.86
N ALA A 105 0.18 -0.77 8.81
CA ALA A 105 0.38 -1.58 10.01
C ALA A 105 1.39 -0.94 10.98
N ALA A 106 2.44 -0.29 10.46
CA ALA A 106 3.43 0.43 11.26
C ALA A 106 2.83 1.62 12.02
N GLY A 107 1.92 2.37 11.39
CA GLY A 107 1.21 3.49 12.02
C GLY A 107 0.31 3.03 13.17
N VAL A 108 -0.42 1.93 12.97
CA VAL A 108 -1.27 1.32 14.01
C VAL A 108 -0.42 0.80 15.17
N ALA A 109 0.68 0.10 14.87
CA ALA A 109 1.60 -0.41 15.89
C ALA A 109 2.24 0.74 16.71
N LEU A 110 2.62 1.83 16.06
CA LEU A 110 3.16 3.01 16.73
C LEU A 110 2.13 3.65 17.67
N MET A 111 0.87 3.76 17.25
CA MET A 111 -0.22 4.26 18.12
C MET A 111 -0.40 3.37 19.35
N GLY A 112 -0.36 2.05 19.19
CA GLY A 112 -0.44 1.09 20.29
C GLY A 112 0.74 1.20 21.25
N ALA A 113 1.96 1.28 20.72
CA ALA A 113 3.20 1.36 21.52
C ALA A 113 3.37 2.68 22.26
N SER A 114 2.85 3.79 21.73
CA SER A 114 3.03 5.14 22.27
C SER A 114 2.21 5.44 23.54
N LYS A 115 1.35 4.52 23.97
CA LYS A 115 0.50 4.66 25.17
C LYS A 115 -0.24 6.01 25.27
N GLY A 116 -0.74 6.50 24.13
CA GLY A 116 -1.50 7.75 24.04
C GLY A 116 -0.65 8.99 23.68
N GLY A 117 0.67 8.87 23.58
CA GLY A 117 1.55 9.97 23.12
C GLY A 117 1.39 10.27 21.64
N TYR A 118 0.99 9.27 20.86
CA TYR A 118 0.69 9.40 19.44
C TYR A 118 -0.69 8.83 19.15
N THR A 119 -1.59 9.65 18.62
CA THR A 119 -2.99 9.29 18.37
C THR A 119 -3.37 9.58 16.92
N PHE A 120 -4.46 8.96 16.45
CA PHE A 120 -5.01 9.22 15.11
C PHE A 120 -5.21 10.73 14.86
N PHE A 121 -5.79 11.45 15.80
CA PHE A 121 -6.03 12.90 15.65
C PHE A 121 -4.73 13.73 15.65
N SER A 122 -3.71 13.31 16.41
CA SER A 122 -2.41 13.97 16.35
C SER A 122 -1.72 13.77 15.01
N HIS A 123 -1.87 12.59 14.39
CA HIS A 123 -1.38 12.32 13.05
C HIS A 123 -2.14 13.14 12.00
N LEU A 124 -3.48 13.18 12.09
CA LEU A 124 -4.34 13.89 11.14
C LEU A 124 -3.97 15.38 11.01
N ARG A 125 -3.43 15.96 12.07
CA ARG A 125 -2.92 17.35 12.05
C ARG A 125 -1.76 17.54 11.05
N TRP A 126 -0.99 16.48 10.79
CA TRP A 126 0.16 16.49 9.88
C TRP A 126 -0.16 15.90 8.50
N THR A 127 -1.34 15.36 8.28
CA THR A 127 -1.76 14.73 7.02
C THR A 127 -1.59 15.67 5.82
N TRP A 128 -1.81 16.98 5.98
CA TRP A 128 -1.60 17.94 4.92
C TRP A 128 -0.15 18.00 4.43
N ALA A 129 0.82 17.92 5.36
CA ALA A 129 2.24 17.92 5.01
C ALA A 129 2.63 16.61 4.30
N ILE A 130 2.07 15.48 4.75
CA ILE A 130 2.28 14.17 4.11
C ILE A 130 1.63 14.15 2.72
N ALA A 131 0.42 14.70 2.57
CA ALA A 131 -0.25 14.82 1.28
C ALA A 131 0.54 15.71 0.30
N LEU A 132 1.14 16.81 0.79
CA LEU A 132 2.03 17.64 -0.01
C LEU A 132 3.28 16.85 -0.42
N GLY A 133 3.89 16.09 0.49
CA GLY A 133 5.00 15.19 0.21
C GLY A 133 4.62 14.11 -0.82
N TYR A 134 3.41 13.57 -0.74
CA TYR A 134 2.86 12.62 -1.71
C TYR A 134 2.82 13.21 -3.12
N VAL A 135 2.23 14.40 -3.28
CA VAL A 135 2.17 15.09 -4.57
C VAL A 135 3.58 15.39 -5.10
N LEU A 136 4.46 15.94 -4.25
CA LEU A 136 5.83 16.26 -4.65
C LEU A 136 6.63 15.00 -5.04
N SER A 137 6.45 13.89 -4.33
CA SER A 137 7.13 12.62 -4.67
C SER A 137 6.67 12.07 -6.02
N ILE A 138 5.37 12.18 -6.34
CA ILE A 138 4.83 11.82 -7.66
C ILE A 138 5.45 12.70 -8.74
N LEU A 139 5.41 14.02 -8.57
CA LEU A 139 5.97 14.96 -9.56
C LEU A 139 7.47 14.72 -9.78
N MET A 140 8.21 14.50 -8.69
CA MET A 140 9.64 14.19 -8.77
C MET A 140 9.89 12.87 -9.50
N HIS A 141 9.09 11.83 -9.21
CA HIS A 141 9.19 10.54 -9.90
C HIS A 141 8.91 10.67 -11.40
N LEU A 142 7.84 11.38 -11.78
CA LEU A 142 7.46 11.58 -13.17
C LEU A 142 8.52 12.39 -13.94
N TRP A 143 9.18 13.33 -13.26
CA TRP A 143 10.25 14.14 -13.86
C TRP A 143 11.57 13.38 -13.96
N TRP A 144 12.02 12.73 -12.87
CA TRP A 144 13.30 12.05 -12.81
C TRP A 144 13.34 10.77 -13.62
N ASN A 145 12.25 10.01 -13.62
CA ASN A 145 12.13 8.73 -14.30
C ASN A 145 11.38 8.81 -15.64
N ALA A 146 11.30 9.98 -16.25
CA ALA A 146 10.56 10.21 -17.50
C ALA A 146 10.94 9.22 -18.63
N GLU A 147 12.21 8.82 -18.70
CA GLU A 147 12.72 7.86 -19.70
C GLU A 147 12.23 6.42 -19.50
N HIS A 148 11.67 6.08 -18.34
CA HIS A 148 11.12 4.76 -18.03
C HIS A 148 9.63 4.62 -18.41
N PHE A 149 9.06 5.67 -19.02
CA PHE A 149 7.68 5.72 -19.51
C PHE A 149 7.67 5.64 -21.04
N SER A 150 7.54 4.43 -21.61
CA SER A 150 7.63 4.20 -23.07
C SER A 150 6.50 4.83 -23.86
N ASN A 151 5.31 4.98 -23.26
CA ASN A 151 4.12 5.55 -23.88
C ASN A 151 3.82 6.99 -23.42
N GLY A 152 4.76 7.61 -22.73
CA GLY A 152 4.56 8.92 -22.12
C GLY A 152 3.89 8.84 -20.74
N VAL A 153 4.14 9.86 -19.93
CA VAL A 153 3.77 9.90 -18.49
C VAL A 153 2.24 9.89 -18.26
N TRP A 154 1.46 10.37 -19.21
CA TRP A 154 0.01 10.61 -19.04
C TRP A 154 -0.89 9.73 -19.92
N ARG A 155 -0.34 8.66 -20.51
CA ARG A 155 -1.12 7.71 -21.31
C ARG A 155 -1.34 6.41 -20.58
#